data_a4b60c83fdff70dd29e2515ff55676dd
#
_entry.id   a4b60c83fdff70dd29e2515ff55676dd
#
_cell.length_a   1.000
_cell.length_b   1.000
_cell.length_c   1.000
_cell.angle_alpha   90.00
_cell.angle_beta   90.00
_cell.angle_gamma   90.00
#
_symmetry.space_group_name_H-M   'P 1'
#
loop_
_entity.id
_entity.type
_entity.pdbx_description
1 polymer ?
#
loop_
_entity_poly.entity_id
_entity_poly.type
_entity_poly.pdbx_seq_one_letter_code
_entity_poly.pdbx_strand_id
1 'polypeptide(L)'
;DVIVLDHHQSEINLPKAFSVINPNRLDDKSNLQYLCAAGVTFMFLVSMNRELRATDWFNKNKINEPNLINYLDLVSLGTVCDVVPLVGLNRAIVKQGLKILKSERANQWIP
;
A
#
# COMPACT_ATOMS: atom_id res chain seq x y z
N ASP A 1 -10.29 -12.16 -13.64
CA ASP A 1 -8.85 -11.87 -13.51
C ASP A 1 -8.47 -11.73 -12.02
N VAL A 2 -7.26 -12.16 -11.68
CA VAL A 2 -6.72 -12.08 -10.31
C VAL A 2 -5.44 -11.27 -10.33
N ILE A 3 -5.34 -10.31 -9.40
CA ILE A 3 -4.11 -9.58 -9.10
C ILE A 3 -3.65 -10.01 -7.71
N VAL A 4 -2.41 -10.46 -7.59
CA VAL A 4 -1.80 -10.84 -6.31
C VAL A 4 -0.97 -9.66 -5.79
N LEU A 5 -1.25 -9.25 -4.56
CA LEU A 5 -0.45 -8.27 -3.82
C LEU A 5 0.18 -9.00 -2.64
N ASP A 6 1.49 -9.16 -2.63
CA ASP A 6 2.19 -9.98 -1.66
C ASP A 6 3.53 -9.34 -1.25
N HIS A 7 4.10 -9.80 -0.15
CA HIS A 7 5.42 -9.38 0.34
C HIS A 7 6.31 -10.52 0.81
N HIS A 8 5.82 -11.76 0.71
CA HIS A 8 6.58 -12.93 1.12
C HIS A 8 7.73 -13.23 0.15
N GLN A 9 8.71 -14.00 0.63
CA GLN A 9 9.79 -14.48 -0.22
C GLN A 9 9.20 -15.20 -1.44
N SER A 10 9.62 -14.76 -2.63
CA SER A 10 9.09 -15.29 -3.87
C SER A 10 9.94 -16.44 -4.40
N GLU A 11 9.29 -17.40 -5.02
CA GLU A 11 9.95 -18.43 -5.82
C GLU A 11 10.19 -17.95 -7.26
N ILE A 12 10.97 -18.73 -8.02
CA ILE A 12 11.23 -18.47 -9.45
C ILE A 12 9.91 -18.57 -10.24
N ASN A 13 9.08 -19.58 -9.92
CA ASN A 13 7.79 -19.80 -10.56
C ASN A 13 6.70 -19.02 -9.82
N LEU A 14 6.19 -17.96 -10.43
CA LEU A 14 5.11 -17.16 -9.87
C LEU A 14 3.75 -17.86 -10.06
N PRO A 15 2.76 -17.58 -9.18
CA PRO A 15 1.40 -18.07 -9.37
C PRO A 15 0.81 -17.55 -10.68
N LYS A 16 -0.05 -18.37 -11.31
CA LYS A 16 -0.79 -17.97 -12.53
C LYS A 16 -1.85 -16.95 -12.16
N ALA A 17 -1.57 -15.69 -12.39
CA ALA A 17 -2.46 -14.57 -12.15
C ALA A 17 -2.31 -13.54 -13.28
N PHE A 18 -3.25 -12.61 -13.38
CA PHE A 18 -3.14 -11.50 -14.32
C PHE A 18 -1.88 -10.65 -14.02
N SER A 19 -1.63 -10.41 -12.75
CA SER A 19 -0.42 -9.71 -12.29
C SER A 19 -0.04 -10.19 -10.87
N VAL A 20 1.27 -10.23 -10.60
CA VAL A 20 1.83 -10.51 -9.27
C VAL A 20 2.72 -9.35 -8.89
N ILE A 21 2.29 -8.58 -7.89
CA ILE A 21 3.01 -7.44 -7.35
C ILE A 21 3.60 -7.86 -6.00
N ASN A 22 4.92 -8.00 -5.97
CA ASN A 22 5.65 -8.41 -4.78
C ASN A 22 7.09 -7.86 -4.87
N PRO A 23 7.52 -6.98 -3.94
CA PRO A 23 8.87 -6.43 -3.94
C PRO A 23 9.95 -7.46 -3.64
N ASN A 24 9.58 -8.67 -3.20
CA ASN A 24 10.51 -9.79 -3.00
C ASN A 24 10.61 -10.73 -4.21
N ARG A 25 10.01 -10.40 -5.34
CA ARG A 25 10.26 -11.12 -6.59
C ARG A 25 11.73 -11.00 -6.98
N LEU A 26 12.27 -12.07 -7.58
CA LEU A 26 13.66 -12.11 -8.01
C LEU A 26 13.99 -11.06 -9.08
N ASP A 27 13.00 -10.65 -9.87
CA ASP A 27 13.12 -9.65 -10.93
C ASP A 27 12.72 -8.23 -10.47
N ASP A 28 12.34 -8.02 -9.22
CA ASP A 28 12.01 -6.71 -8.68
C ASP A 28 13.25 -5.87 -8.38
N LYS A 29 13.21 -4.60 -8.75
CA LYS A 29 14.30 -3.63 -8.56
C LYS A 29 13.89 -2.41 -7.75
N SER A 30 12.74 -2.48 -7.07
CA SER A 30 12.19 -1.35 -6.32
C SER A 30 12.99 -1.01 -5.05
N ASN A 31 13.73 -1.99 -4.50
CA ASN A 31 14.35 -1.92 -3.18
C ASN A 31 13.34 -1.71 -2.03
N LEU A 32 12.10 -2.19 -2.21
CA LEU A 32 11.01 -2.08 -1.24
C LEU A 32 10.68 -3.41 -0.56
N GLN A 33 11.63 -4.34 -0.49
CA GLN A 33 11.45 -5.66 0.10
C GLN A 33 11.02 -5.63 1.58
N TYR A 34 11.22 -4.51 2.25
CA TYR A 34 10.85 -4.32 3.64
C TYR A 34 9.36 -3.95 3.85
N LEU A 35 8.59 -3.73 2.79
CA LEU A 35 7.16 -3.44 2.92
C LEU A 35 6.38 -4.67 3.37
N CYS A 36 5.41 -4.47 4.28
CA CYS A 36 4.36 -5.45 4.55
C CYS A 36 3.28 -5.44 3.44
N ALA A 37 2.37 -6.40 3.46
CA ALA A 37 1.29 -6.48 2.48
C ALA A 37 0.44 -5.20 2.42
N ALA A 38 0.15 -4.58 3.57
CA ALA A 38 -0.57 -3.30 3.62
C ALA A 38 0.21 -2.18 2.93
N GLY A 39 1.55 -2.14 3.09
CA GLY A 39 2.43 -1.19 2.40
C GLY A 39 2.44 -1.40 0.89
N VAL A 40 2.54 -2.65 0.43
CA VAL A 40 2.46 -3.00 -1.00
C VAL A 40 1.11 -2.58 -1.59
N THR A 41 0.02 -2.87 -0.89
CA THR A 41 -1.33 -2.47 -1.29
C THR A 41 -1.46 -0.96 -1.39
N PHE A 42 -0.93 -0.23 -0.42
CA PHE A 42 -0.94 1.23 -0.43
C PHE A 42 -0.20 1.79 -1.67
N MET A 43 0.98 1.28 -1.97
CA MET A 43 1.75 1.71 -3.14
C MET A 43 1.04 1.37 -4.45
N PHE A 44 0.37 0.22 -4.53
CA PHE A 44 -0.49 -0.13 -5.66
C PHE A 44 -1.62 0.88 -5.84
N LEU A 45 -2.32 1.25 -4.78
CA LEU A 45 -3.41 2.24 -4.83
C LEU A 45 -2.92 3.63 -5.21
N VAL A 46 -1.75 4.06 -4.73
CA VAL A 46 -1.11 5.32 -5.14
C VAL A 46 -0.84 5.32 -6.65
N SER A 47 -0.31 4.22 -7.15
CA SER A 47 -0.03 4.05 -8.60
C SER A 47 -1.31 4.07 -9.42
N MET A 48 -2.34 3.37 -8.96
CA MET A 48 -3.66 3.33 -9.60
C MET A 48 -4.31 4.72 -9.64
N ASN A 49 -4.30 5.46 -8.53
CA ASN A 49 -4.80 6.84 -8.50
C ASN A 49 -4.08 7.73 -9.52
N ARG A 50 -2.75 7.59 -9.64
CA ARG A 50 -1.96 8.33 -10.61
C ARG A 50 -2.41 8.05 -12.04
N GLU A 51 -2.57 6.79 -12.41
CA GLU A 51 -3.02 6.38 -13.74
C GLU A 51 -4.45 6.87 -14.04
N LEU A 52 -5.37 6.70 -13.11
CA LEU A 52 -6.75 7.15 -13.27
C LEU A 52 -6.85 8.68 -13.40
N ARG A 53 -6.00 9.42 -12.69
CA ARG A 53 -5.89 10.87 -12.81
C ARG A 53 -5.33 11.27 -14.18
N ALA A 54 -4.29 10.59 -14.65
CA ALA A 54 -3.66 10.87 -15.94
C ALA A 54 -4.60 10.63 -17.13
N THR A 55 -5.52 9.68 -17.01
CA THR A 55 -6.54 9.38 -18.04
C THR A 55 -7.84 10.18 -17.85
N ASP A 56 -7.88 11.10 -16.90
CA ASP A 56 -9.07 11.89 -16.55
C ASP A 56 -10.30 11.04 -16.16
N TRP A 57 -10.05 9.82 -15.67
CA TRP A 57 -11.09 8.85 -15.35
C TRP A 57 -12.04 9.33 -14.25
N PHE A 58 -11.51 9.98 -13.21
CA PHE A 58 -12.32 10.47 -12.10
C PHE A 58 -13.35 11.52 -12.55
N ASN A 59 -12.93 12.48 -13.37
CA ASN A 59 -13.83 13.50 -13.91
C ASN A 59 -14.86 12.90 -14.87
N LYS A 60 -14.43 12.01 -15.77
CA LYS A 60 -15.32 11.34 -16.73
C LYS A 60 -16.40 10.51 -16.03
N ASN A 61 -16.10 9.93 -14.90
CA ASN A 61 -17.03 9.10 -14.12
C ASN A 61 -17.70 9.85 -12.97
N LYS A 62 -17.43 11.14 -12.79
CA LYS A 62 -17.98 11.98 -11.72
C LYS A 62 -17.73 11.40 -10.32
N ILE A 63 -16.54 10.85 -10.12
CA ILE A 63 -16.09 10.26 -8.86
C ILE A 63 -14.94 11.11 -8.32
N ASN A 64 -15.01 11.46 -7.04
CA ASN A 64 -13.89 12.14 -6.39
C ASN A 64 -12.71 11.19 -6.18
N GLU A 65 -11.51 11.64 -6.51
CA GLU A 65 -10.28 10.88 -6.25
C GLU A 65 -10.13 10.62 -4.74
N PRO A 66 -9.96 9.34 -4.32
CA PRO A 66 -9.75 9.03 -2.90
C PRO A 66 -8.47 9.65 -2.36
N ASN A 67 -8.55 10.26 -1.18
CA ASN A 67 -7.36 10.74 -0.47
C ASN A 67 -6.73 9.59 0.32
N LEU A 68 -5.74 8.94 -0.27
CA LEU A 68 -5.10 7.75 0.30
C LEU A 68 -4.31 8.03 1.58
N ILE A 69 -3.88 9.27 1.81
CA ILE A 69 -3.17 9.66 3.04
C ILE A 69 -4.02 9.40 4.28
N ASN A 70 -5.34 9.52 4.17
CA ASN A 70 -6.26 9.25 5.28
C ASN A 70 -6.25 7.79 5.76
N TYR A 71 -5.69 6.86 4.98
CA TYR A 71 -5.58 5.43 5.32
C TYR A 71 -4.19 5.03 5.83
N LEU A 72 -3.28 5.99 6.03
CA LEU A 72 -1.93 5.69 6.54
C LEU A 72 -1.94 5.17 7.98
N ASP A 73 -2.98 5.42 8.75
CA ASP A 73 -3.22 4.81 10.05
C ASP A 73 -3.30 3.28 9.95
N LEU A 74 -4.12 2.78 9.01
CA LEU A 74 -4.27 1.33 8.76
C LEU A 74 -2.97 0.72 8.21
N VAL A 75 -2.30 1.43 7.29
CA VAL A 75 -1.01 0.96 6.75
C VAL A 75 0.06 0.92 7.83
N SER A 76 0.07 1.90 8.74
CA SER A 76 0.97 1.91 9.90
C SER A 76 0.70 0.74 10.84
N LEU A 77 -0.56 0.48 11.12
CA LEU A 77 -0.96 -0.64 11.96
C LEU A 77 -0.47 -1.96 11.36
N GLY A 78 -0.73 -2.20 10.06
CA GLY A 78 -0.25 -3.38 9.34
C GLY A 78 1.28 -3.49 9.37
N THR A 79 1.99 -2.39 9.17
CA THR A 79 3.46 -2.33 9.17
C THR A 79 4.04 -2.74 10.54
N VAL A 80 3.48 -2.21 11.61
CA VAL A 80 3.95 -2.50 12.98
C VAL A 80 3.58 -3.93 13.40
N CYS A 81 2.35 -4.37 13.11
CA CYS A 81 1.88 -5.72 13.46
C CYS A 81 2.63 -6.82 12.72
N ASP A 82 3.07 -6.57 11.50
CA ASP A 82 3.84 -7.54 10.70
C ASP A 82 5.34 -7.56 11.08
N VAL A 83 5.75 -6.70 12.00
CA VAL A 83 7.12 -6.66 12.54
C VAL A 83 8.20 -6.44 11.45
N VAL A 84 7.85 -5.76 10.39
CA VAL A 84 8.80 -5.40 9.33
C VAL A 84 9.73 -4.27 9.75
N PRO A 85 10.94 -4.15 9.16
CA PRO A 85 11.89 -3.10 9.54
C PRO A 85 11.32 -1.69 9.35
N LEU A 86 11.44 -0.83 10.36
CA LEU A 86 11.00 0.57 10.32
C LEU A 86 12.07 1.46 9.68
N VAL A 87 12.39 1.18 8.44
CA VAL A 87 13.37 1.90 7.62
C VAL A 87 12.68 2.55 6.42
N GLY A 88 13.31 3.55 5.81
CA GLY A 88 12.87 4.15 4.57
C GLY A 88 11.38 4.52 4.57
N LEU A 89 10.65 4.00 3.60
CA LEU A 89 9.23 4.25 3.42
C LEU A 89 8.37 3.77 4.60
N ASN A 90 8.71 2.62 5.20
CA ASN A 90 8.01 2.12 6.39
C ASN A 90 8.06 3.11 7.55
N ARG A 91 9.23 3.71 7.78
CA ARG A 91 9.39 4.72 8.83
C ARG A 91 8.54 5.96 8.56
N ALA A 92 8.50 6.41 7.31
CA ALA A 92 7.68 7.56 6.92
C ALA A 92 6.19 7.27 7.08
N ILE A 93 5.72 6.09 6.65
CA ILE A 93 4.34 5.62 6.80
C ILE A 93 3.94 5.60 8.27
N VAL A 94 4.73 4.95 9.13
CA VAL A 94 4.42 4.82 10.55
C VAL A 94 4.41 6.19 11.23
N LYS A 95 5.38 7.06 10.93
CA LYS A 95 5.41 8.42 11.48
C LYS A 95 4.15 9.22 11.14
N GLN A 96 3.71 9.14 9.89
CA GLN A 96 2.52 9.86 9.40
C GLN A 96 1.23 9.22 9.92
N GLY A 97 1.14 7.89 9.89
CA GLY A 97 -0.02 7.16 10.37
C GLY A 97 -0.27 7.34 11.86
N LEU A 98 0.77 7.40 12.68
CA LEU A 98 0.63 7.70 14.11
C LEU A 98 0.05 9.10 14.36
N LYS A 99 0.33 10.08 13.51
CA LYS A 99 -0.31 11.41 13.62
C LYS A 99 -1.80 11.33 13.34
N ILE A 100 -2.20 10.53 12.36
CA ILE A 100 -3.60 10.31 12.00
C ILE A 100 -4.32 9.57 13.13
N LEU A 101 -3.71 8.50 13.67
CA LEU A 101 -4.23 7.75 14.81
C LEU A 101 -4.47 8.62 16.05
N LYS A 102 -3.68 9.65 16.26
CA LYS A 102 -3.84 10.60 17.38
C LYS A 102 -4.90 11.68 17.10
N SER A 103 -5.38 11.81 15.86
CA SER A 103 -6.44 12.75 15.52
C SER A 103 -7.81 12.17 15.85
N GLU A 104 -8.83 13.03 15.98
CA GLU A 104 -10.21 12.61 16.29
C GLU A 104 -10.82 11.62 15.28
N ARG A 105 -10.21 11.49 14.08
CA ARG A 105 -10.61 10.49 13.07
C ARG A 105 -10.27 9.06 13.46
N ALA A 106 -9.31 8.86 14.35
CA ALA A 106 -8.94 7.53 14.84
C ALA A 106 -10.09 6.83 15.59
N ASN A 107 -11.02 7.59 16.15
CA ASN A 107 -12.17 7.05 16.88
C ASN A 107 -13.23 6.38 15.99
N GLN A 108 -13.07 6.42 14.66
CA GLN A 108 -14.01 5.77 13.73
C GLN A 108 -13.73 4.27 13.53
N TRP A 109 -12.55 3.78 13.90
CA TRP A 109 -12.10 2.42 13.62
C TRP A 109 -11.85 1.57 14.87
N ILE A 110 -11.85 2.19 16.04
CA ILE A 110 -11.69 1.51 17.33
C ILE A 110 -13.04 1.63 18.06
N PRO A 111 -13.78 0.51 18.23
CA PRO A 111 -15.04 0.52 18.98
C PRO A 111 -14.82 0.84 20.47
#